data_c797ec2dece9b48ce9f310b99e016ce4
#
_entry.id   c797ec2dece9b48ce9f310b99e016ce4
#
_cell.length_a   1.000
_cell.length_b   1.000
_cell.length_c   1.000
_cell.angle_alpha   90.00
_cell.angle_beta   90.00
_cell.angle_gamma   90.00
#
_symmetry.space_group_name_H-M   'P 1'
#
loop_
_entity.id
_entity.type
_entity.pdbx_description
1 polymer ?
#
loop_
_entity_poly.entity_id
_entity_poly.type
_entity_poly.pdbx_seq_one_letter_code
_entity_poly.pdbx_strand_id
1 'polypeptide(L)'
;MKRILIIGAGGQIGSELTVYLRKIYGDRNVVATDMRECKALGEAGPFEVLNALDATAMASVVARYHIDSIFNLVALLSAVGERNPQMAWNVNMGALNNSLEVARQHHCALFTPSSIRALGPPSPKARTAKDTTLQPKPHSGPCKDTGRLHGTTSHPKY
;
A
#
# COMPACT_ATOMS: atom_id res chain seq x y z
N MET A 1 15.78 13.03 8.05
CA MET A 1 16.02 11.56 8.10
C MET A 1 14.67 10.92 7.80
N LYS A 2 14.59 10.05 6.81
CA LYS A 2 13.28 9.48 6.40
C LYS A 2 12.80 8.48 7.42
N ARG A 3 11.51 8.58 7.79
CA ARG A 3 10.80 7.65 8.65
C ARG A 3 9.67 7.00 7.89
N ILE A 4 9.76 5.70 7.72
CA ILE A 4 8.96 4.94 6.75
C ILE A 4 8.01 4.00 7.50
N LEU A 5 6.75 4.00 7.08
CA LEU A 5 5.74 3.00 7.49
C LEU A 5 5.47 2.07 6.31
N ILE A 6 5.55 0.77 6.55
CA ILE A 6 5.18 -0.27 5.58
C ILE A 6 3.94 -0.99 6.09
N ILE A 7 2.84 -0.89 5.36
CA ILE A 7 1.57 -1.56 5.68
C ILE A 7 1.44 -2.79 4.77
N GLY A 8 1.24 -3.97 5.36
CA GLY A 8 1.28 -5.25 4.64
C GLY A 8 2.71 -5.80 4.55
N ALA A 9 3.52 -5.54 5.57
CA ALA A 9 4.93 -5.94 5.63
C ALA A 9 5.15 -7.46 5.70
N GLY A 10 4.16 -8.24 6.17
CA GLY A 10 4.22 -9.70 6.18
C GLY A 10 3.97 -10.36 4.82
N GLY A 11 3.58 -9.60 3.81
CA GLY A 11 3.44 -10.09 2.44
C GLY A 11 4.78 -10.31 1.74
N GLN A 12 4.76 -10.95 0.55
CA GLN A 12 5.98 -11.26 -0.22
C GLN A 12 6.81 -10.01 -0.50
N ILE A 13 6.22 -8.97 -1.08
CA ILE A 13 6.94 -7.72 -1.38
C ILE A 13 7.28 -6.98 -0.08
N GLY A 14 6.36 -6.96 0.88
CA GLY A 14 6.50 -6.21 2.12
C GLY A 14 7.68 -6.68 2.97
N SER A 15 7.88 -7.99 3.09
CA SER A 15 8.97 -8.56 3.87
C SER A 15 10.35 -8.22 3.29
N GLU A 16 10.52 -8.38 1.98
CA GLU A 16 11.77 -8.05 1.31
C GLU A 16 12.04 -6.54 1.31
N LEU A 17 11.03 -5.73 1.02
CA LEU A 17 11.14 -4.27 1.02
C LEU A 17 11.48 -3.74 2.41
N THR A 18 10.89 -4.30 3.48
CA THR A 18 11.20 -3.91 4.85
C THR A 18 12.68 -4.12 5.17
N VAL A 19 13.20 -5.30 4.88
CA VAL A 19 14.62 -5.63 5.10
C VAL A 19 15.53 -4.71 4.29
N TYR A 20 15.19 -4.47 3.02
CA TYR A 20 15.97 -3.60 2.15
C TYR A 20 16.00 -2.15 2.64
N LEU A 21 14.85 -1.59 2.99
CA LEU A 21 14.76 -0.20 3.46
C LEU A 21 15.42 -0.02 4.83
N ARG A 22 15.36 -1.01 5.72
CA ARG A 22 16.09 -0.99 6.98
C ARG A 22 17.62 -0.91 6.79
N LYS A 23 18.16 -1.60 5.80
CA LYS A 23 19.59 -1.49 5.46
C LYS A 23 19.99 -0.10 5.00
N ILE A 24 19.09 0.62 4.30
CA ILE A 24 19.37 1.95 3.75
C ILE A 24 19.15 3.05 4.80
N TYR A 25 18.02 2.99 5.51
CA TYR A 25 17.59 4.08 6.38
C TYR A 25 17.83 3.81 7.87
N GLY A 26 18.23 2.59 8.23
CA GLY A 26 18.40 2.11 9.60
C GLY A 26 17.13 1.45 10.15
N ASP A 27 17.32 0.42 10.99
CA ASP A 27 16.24 -0.45 11.48
C ASP A 27 15.13 0.32 12.20
N ARG A 28 15.50 1.29 13.04
CA ARG A 28 14.55 2.10 13.82
C ARG A 28 13.74 3.11 13.01
N ASN A 29 14.13 3.36 11.76
CA ASN A 29 13.47 4.34 10.89
C ASN A 29 12.45 3.70 9.95
N VAL A 30 12.31 2.38 9.96
CA VAL A 30 11.36 1.64 9.14
C VAL A 30 10.47 0.79 10.02
N VAL A 31 9.26 1.26 10.21
CA VAL A 31 8.21 0.58 10.97
C VAL A 31 7.46 -0.37 10.04
N ALA A 32 7.49 -1.65 10.35
CA ALA A 32 6.74 -2.66 9.63
C ALA A 32 5.40 -2.90 10.32
N THR A 33 4.33 -3.05 9.54
CA THR A 33 3.01 -3.38 10.09
C THR A 33 2.31 -4.41 9.23
N ASP A 34 1.56 -5.29 9.87
CA ASP A 34 0.69 -6.26 9.22
C ASP A 34 -0.48 -6.60 10.13
N MET A 35 -1.55 -7.18 9.59
CA MET A 35 -2.68 -7.65 10.37
C MET A 35 -2.31 -8.86 11.26
N ARG A 36 -1.25 -9.57 10.92
CA ARG A 36 -0.72 -10.72 11.66
C ARG A 36 0.68 -10.40 12.18
N GLU A 37 0.98 -10.91 13.37
CA GLU A 37 2.33 -10.81 13.90
C GLU A 37 3.36 -11.49 12.99
N CYS A 38 4.46 -10.81 12.76
CA CYS A 38 5.61 -11.34 12.02
C CYS A 38 6.87 -11.22 12.89
N LYS A 39 7.19 -12.29 13.63
CA LYS A 39 8.30 -12.33 14.60
C LYS A 39 9.63 -11.92 13.98
N ALA A 40 9.96 -12.45 12.80
CA ALA A 40 11.23 -12.15 12.12
C ALA A 40 11.39 -10.64 11.81
N LEU A 41 10.31 -9.93 11.48
CA LEU A 41 10.36 -8.49 11.26
C LEU A 41 10.40 -7.71 12.58
N GLY A 42 9.79 -8.25 13.66
CA GLY A 42 9.79 -7.65 14.99
C GLY A 42 11.15 -7.75 15.68
N GLU A 43 11.87 -8.85 15.51
CA GLU A 43 13.23 -9.04 16.04
C GLU A 43 14.25 -8.12 15.39
N ALA A 44 14.07 -7.79 14.11
CA ALA A 44 14.98 -6.96 13.35
C ALA A 44 14.71 -5.44 13.47
N GLY A 45 13.58 -5.03 14.07
CA GLY A 45 13.23 -3.61 14.21
C GLY A 45 11.76 -3.37 14.56
N PRO A 46 11.28 -2.11 14.58
CA PRO A 46 9.91 -1.80 14.96
C PRO A 46 8.89 -2.55 14.11
N PHE A 47 7.97 -3.23 14.80
CA PHE A 47 6.83 -3.91 14.20
C PHE A 47 5.58 -3.72 15.05
N GLU A 48 4.45 -3.41 14.41
CA GLU A 48 3.16 -3.36 15.09
C GLU A 48 2.09 -4.13 14.32
N VAL A 49 1.19 -4.75 15.06
CA VAL A 49 -0.01 -5.36 14.47
C VAL A 49 -0.98 -4.24 14.12
N LEU A 50 -1.32 -4.11 12.85
CA LEU A 50 -2.18 -3.05 12.33
C LEU A 50 -3.17 -3.61 11.29
N ASN A 51 -4.46 -3.37 11.54
CA ASN A 51 -5.47 -3.54 10.51
C ASN A 51 -5.53 -2.27 9.65
N ALA A 52 -5.23 -2.38 8.35
CA ALA A 52 -5.24 -1.25 7.43
C ALA A 52 -6.65 -0.62 7.23
N LEU A 53 -7.70 -1.30 7.67
CA LEU A 53 -9.07 -0.74 7.69
C LEU A 53 -9.35 0.14 8.90
N ASP A 54 -8.45 0.19 9.89
CA ASP A 54 -8.53 1.07 11.04
C ASP A 54 -7.67 2.33 10.82
N ALA A 55 -8.31 3.38 10.32
CA ALA A 55 -7.65 4.66 10.05
C ALA A 55 -7.11 5.32 11.32
N THR A 56 -7.80 5.16 12.46
CA THR A 56 -7.39 5.74 13.74
C THR A 56 -6.13 5.08 14.28
N ALA A 57 -6.07 3.76 14.25
CA ALA A 57 -4.86 3.02 14.61
C ALA A 57 -3.69 3.39 13.67
N MET A 58 -3.94 3.50 12.35
CA MET A 58 -2.92 3.91 11.37
C MET A 58 -2.38 5.31 11.69
N ALA A 59 -3.25 6.29 11.92
CA ALA A 59 -2.86 7.65 12.29
C ALA A 59 -2.05 7.69 13.59
N SER A 60 -2.42 6.86 14.57
CA SER A 60 -1.69 6.75 15.83
C SER A 60 -0.26 6.22 15.64
N VAL A 61 -0.06 5.23 14.76
CA VAL A 61 1.26 4.73 14.39
C VAL A 61 2.07 5.80 13.68
N VAL A 62 1.48 6.49 12.70
CA VAL A 62 2.13 7.58 11.96
C VAL A 62 2.62 8.68 12.91
N ALA A 63 1.77 9.11 13.85
CA ALA A 63 2.13 10.14 14.83
C ALA A 63 3.22 9.67 15.79
N ARG A 64 3.10 8.47 16.36
CA ARG A 64 4.02 7.89 17.34
C ARG A 64 5.43 7.76 16.81
N TYR A 65 5.58 7.32 15.56
CA TYR A 65 6.87 7.10 14.92
C TYR A 65 7.34 8.29 14.09
N HIS A 66 6.57 9.39 14.03
CA HIS A 66 6.86 10.57 13.21
C HIS A 66 7.12 10.20 11.74
N ILE A 67 6.22 9.38 11.17
CA ILE A 67 6.34 8.88 9.79
C ILE A 67 6.21 10.03 8.79
N ASP A 68 7.03 10.02 7.77
CA ASP A 68 7.00 10.95 6.63
C ASP A 68 6.65 10.26 5.30
N SER A 69 6.74 8.92 5.25
CA SER A 69 6.52 8.15 4.03
C SER A 69 5.79 6.84 4.33
N ILE A 70 4.69 6.60 3.64
CA ILE A 70 3.85 5.40 3.79
C ILE A 70 3.93 4.55 2.53
N PHE A 71 4.21 3.26 2.70
CA PHE A 71 4.11 2.24 1.65
C PHE A 71 2.89 1.36 1.96
N ASN A 72 1.80 1.55 1.22
CA ASN A 72 0.63 0.68 1.33
C ASN A 72 0.76 -0.49 0.35
N LEU A 73 1.09 -1.65 0.87
CA LEU A 73 1.26 -2.90 0.12
C LEU A 73 0.10 -3.88 0.35
N VAL A 74 -0.93 -3.45 1.08
CA VAL A 74 -2.10 -4.28 1.37
C VAL A 74 -2.87 -4.56 0.07
N ALA A 75 -3.07 -5.83 -0.22
CA ALA A 75 -3.93 -6.28 -1.30
C ALA A 75 -4.42 -7.71 -1.09
N LEU A 76 -5.71 -7.94 -1.25
CA LEU A 76 -6.23 -9.28 -1.47
C LEU A 76 -5.98 -9.68 -2.92
N LEU A 77 -5.34 -10.86 -3.10
CA LEU A 77 -4.95 -11.38 -4.41
C LEU A 77 -6.18 -11.80 -5.22
N SER A 78 -6.01 -11.87 -6.55
CA SER A 78 -7.07 -12.17 -7.52
C SER A 78 -7.86 -13.44 -7.19
N ALA A 79 -7.21 -14.52 -6.79
CA ALA A 79 -7.89 -15.79 -6.47
C ALA A 79 -8.87 -15.67 -5.29
N VAL A 80 -8.55 -14.86 -4.28
CA VAL A 80 -9.46 -14.55 -3.16
C VAL A 80 -10.53 -13.56 -3.61
N GLY A 81 -10.14 -12.57 -4.43
CA GLY A 81 -11.05 -11.58 -4.98
C GLY A 81 -12.11 -12.16 -5.92
N GLU A 82 -11.79 -13.21 -6.68
CA GLU A 82 -12.73 -13.92 -7.54
C GLU A 82 -13.76 -14.71 -6.72
N ARG A 83 -13.36 -15.27 -5.58
CA ARG A 83 -14.27 -15.99 -4.67
C ARG A 83 -15.15 -15.05 -3.84
N ASN A 84 -14.65 -13.89 -3.47
CA ASN A 84 -15.36 -12.90 -2.69
C ASN A 84 -15.03 -11.47 -3.16
N PRO A 85 -15.65 -11.01 -4.26
CA PRO A 85 -15.36 -9.69 -4.85
C PRO A 85 -15.64 -8.53 -3.90
N GLN A 86 -16.70 -8.62 -3.11
CA GLN A 86 -17.08 -7.55 -2.18
C GLN A 86 -16.05 -7.39 -1.08
N MET A 87 -15.53 -8.49 -0.53
CA MET A 87 -14.47 -8.46 0.48
C MET A 87 -13.17 -7.89 -0.11
N ALA A 88 -12.81 -8.30 -1.32
CA ALA A 88 -11.62 -7.78 -1.99
C ALA A 88 -11.73 -6.27 -2.24
N TRP A 89 -12.88 -5.80 -2.67
CA TRP A 89 -13.15 -4.37 -2.84
C TRP A 89 -13.01 -3.62 -1.52
N ASN A 90 -13.69 -4.08 -0.47
CA ASN A 90 -13.68 -3.43 0.84
C ASN A 90 -12.27 -3.34 1.43
N VAL A 91 -11.49 -4.42 1.36
CA VAL A 91 -10.12 -4.42 1.89
C VAL A 91 -9.19 -3.56 1.03
N ASN A 92 -9.20 -3.74 -0.29
CA ASN A 92 -8.25 -3.04 -1.17
C ASN A 92 -8.55 -1.53 -1.22
N MET A 93 -9.81 -1.16 -1.34
CA MET A 93 -10.21 0.25 -1.41
C MET A 93 -10.22 0.90 -0.03
N GLY A 94 -10.65 0.19 1.01
CA GLY A 94 -10.64 0.70 2.38
C GLY A 94 -9.22 1.00 2.86
N ALA A 95 -8.28 0.07 2.67
CA ALA A 95 -6.88 0.29 3.03
C ALA A 95 -6.25 1.45 2.24
N LEU A 96 -6.57 1.57 0.95
CA LEU A 96 -6.08 2.68 0.12
C LEU A 96 -6.65 4.02 0.61
N ASN A 97 -7.96 4.13 0.80
CA ASN A 97 -8.61 5.37 1.25
C ASN A 97 -8.09 5.80 2.63
N ASN A 98 -7.96 4.87 3.57
CA ASN A 98 -7.39 5.18 4.88
C ASN A 98 -5.94 5.67 4.78
N SER A 99 -5.12 5.02 3.93
CA SER A 99 -3.73 5.44 3.73
C SER A 99 -3.63 6.82 3.08
N LEU A 100 -4.51 7.14 2.12
CA LEU A 100 -4.58 8.45 1.49
C LEU A 100 -4.98 9.54 2.50
N GLU A 101 -6.01 9.28 3.29
CA GLU A 101 -6.50 10.26 4.27
C GLU A 101 -5.49 10.49 5.39
N VAL A 102 -4.89 9.44 5.94
CA VAL A 102 -3.84 9.56 6.96
C VAL A 102 -2.60 10.27 6.39
N ALA A 103 -2.18 9.93 5.15
CA ALA A 103 -1.07 10.60 4.50
C ALA A 103 -1.34 12.10 4.30
N ARG A 104 -2.57 12.47 3.89
CA ARG A 104 -2.99 13.86 3.76
C ARG A 104 -2.96 14.61 5.10
N GLN A 105 -3.52 14.01 6.16
CA GLN A 105 -3.60 14.62 7.50
C GLN A 105 -2.23 14.84 8.14
N HIS A 106 -1.30 13.92 7.90
CA HIS A 106 0.04 13.95 8.50
C HIS A 106 1.14 14.43 7.54
N HIS A 107 0.75 14.91 6.34
CA HIS A 107 1.69 15.39 5.31
C HIS A 107 2.75 14.33 4.91
N CYS A 108 2.36 13.06 4.87
CA CYS A 108 3.23 11.97 4.46
C CYS A 108 3.20 11.77 2.94
N ALA A 109 4.33 11.39 2.37
CA ALA A 109 4.34 10.82 1.04
C ALA A 109 3.68 9.42 1.06
N LEU A 110 2.87 9.10 0.05
CA LEU A 110 2.24 7.79 -0.07
C LEU A 110 2.70 7.08 -1.34
N PHE A 111 3.14 5.85 -1.20
CA PHE A 111 3.37 4.91 -2.29
C PHE A 111 2.36 3.75 -2.20
N THR A 112 1.69 3.45 -3.30
CA THR A 112 0.88 2.25 -3.47
C THR A 112 1.14 1.63 -4.84
N PRO A 113 1.43 0.32 -4.93
CA PRO A 113 1.72 -0.31 -6.21
C PRO A 113 0.46 -0.43 -7.07
N SER A 114 0.58 -0.07 -8.34
CA SER A 114 -0.43 -0.38 -9.36
C SER A 114 -0.31 -1.84 -9.81
N SER A 115 -1.04 -2.22 -10.86
CA SER A 115 -1.02 -3.56 -11.42
C SER A 115 -1.12 -3.51 -12.94
N ILE A 116 -0.43 -4.42 -13.63
CA ILE A 116 -0.61 -4.62 -15.07
C ILE A 116 -2.03 -5.07 -15.43
N ARG A 117 -2.77 -5.66 -14.48
CA ARG A 117 -4.18 -6.02 -14.66
C ARG A 117 -5.10 -4.81 -14.83
N ALA A 118 -4.67 -3.63 -14.45
CA ALA A 118 -5.39 -2.39 -14.72
C ALA A 118 -5.42 -2.06 -16.23
N LEU A 119 -4.44 -2.53 -17.00
CA LEU A 119 -4.34 -2.23 -18.44
C LEU A 119 -5.36 -2.99 -19.28
N GLY A 120 -5.74 -4.22 -18.93
CA GLY A 120 -6.73 -5.02 -19.65
C GLY A 120 -6.31 -5.52 -21.02
N PRO A 121 -7.16 -6.36 -21.67
CA PRO A 121 -6.82 -7.02 -22.95
C PRO A 121 -6.61 -6.09 -24.17
N PRO A 122 -7.28 -4.91 -24.27
CA PRO A 122 -7.07 -4.03 -25.42
C PRO A 122 -5.75 -3.25 -25.36
N SER A 123 -5.06 -3.25 -24.24
CA SER A 123 -3.79 -2.53 -24.12
C SER A 123 -2.68 -3.21 -24.95
N PRO A 124 -1.73 -2.42 -25.51
CA PRO A 124 -0.59 -2.98 -26.21
C PRO A 124 0.16 -4.00 -25.34
N LYS A 125 0.52 -5.16 -25.93
CA LYS A 125 1.23 -6.22 -25.19
C LYS A 125 2.72 -5.89 -24.94
N ALA A 126 3.26 -4.90 -25.64
CA ALA A 126 4.63 -4.46 -25.48
C ALA A 126 4.70 -2.92 -25.48
N ARG A 127 5.66 -2.37 -24.73
CA ARG A 127 5.92 -0.91 -24.62
C ARG A 127 4.66 -0.09 -24.31
N THR A 128 3.81 -0.60 -23.40
CA THR A 128 2.58 0.09 -22.97
C THR A 128 2.92 1.44 -22.34
N ALA A 129 2.38 2.51 -22.90
CA ALA A 129 2.62 3.86 -22.38
C ALA A 129 1.97 4.06 -21.00
N LYS A 130 2.51 5.01 -20.21
CA LYS A 130 2.04 5.30 -18.84
C LYS A 130 0.59 5.80 -18.81
N ASP A 131 0.15 6.46 -19.83
CA ASP A 131 -1.17 7.07 -20.04
C ASP A 131 -2.12 6.20 -20.88
N THR A 132 -1.78 4.92 -21.08
CA THR A 132 -2.68 3.97 -21.74
C THR A 132 -4.00 3.85 -20.99
N THR A 133 -5.11 3.88 -21.74
CA THR A 133 -6.46 3.74 -21.19
C THR A 133 -6.60 2.44 -20.39
N LEU A 134 -7.10 2.57 -19.17
CA LEU A 134 -7.29 1.44 -18.26
C LEU A 134 -8.62 0.74 -18.57
N GLN A 135 -8.59 -0.54 -18.90
CA GLN A 135 -9.77 -1.36 -19.20
C GLN A 135 -9.67 -2.73 -18.52
N PRO A 136 -9.63 -2.78 -17.18
CA PRO A 136 -9.46 -4.03 -16.45
C PRO A 136 -10.72 -4.89 -16.52
N LYS A 137 -10.55 -6.21 -16.67
CA LYS A 137 -11.67 -7.17 -16.61
C LYS A 137 -11.83 -7.86 -15.25
N PRO A 138 -10.75 -8.31 -14.55
CA PRO A 138 -10.91 -8.92 -13.22
C PRO A 138 -11.19 -7.87 -12.14
N HIS A 139 -11.87 -8.26 -11.07
CA HIS A 139 -12.22 -7.36 -9.95
C HIS A 139 -11.02 -6.67 -9.28
N SER A 140 -9.83 -7.28 -9.29
CA SER A 140 -8.62 -6.65 -8.76
C SER A 140 -8.10 -5.49 -9.62
N GLY A 141 -8.38 -5.50 -10.92
CA GLY A 141 -8.01 -4.42 -11.84
C GLY A 141 -8.74 -3.11 -11.57
N PRO A 142 -10.08 -3.09 -11.44
CA PRO A 142 -10.84 -1.89 -11.11
C PRO A 142 -10.40 -1.21 -9.81
N CYS A 143 -10.09 -1.99 -8.76
CA CYS A 143 -9.57 -1.42 -7.51
C CYS A 143 -8.23 -0.68 -7.71
N LYS A 144 -7.33 -1.22 -8.52
CA LYS A 144 -6.03 -0.58 -8.81
C LYS A 144 -6.16 0.61 -9.73
N ASP A 145 -7.12 0.59 -10.65
CA ASP A 145 -7.46 1.72 -11.51
C ASP A 145 -7.97 2.90 -10.69
N THR A 146 -8.96 2.68 -9.84
CA THR A 146 -9.47 3.68 -8.92
C THR A 146 -8.35 4.26 -8.04
N GLY A 147 -7.44 3.41 -7.54
CA GLY A 147 -6.29 3.85 -6.75
C GLY A 147 -5.35 4.78 -7.52
N ARG A 148 -5.10 4.54 -8.80
CA ARG A 148 -4.29 5.45 -9.64
C ARG A 148 -4.96 6.82 -9.82
N LEU A 149 -6.27 6.84 -10.06
CA LEU A 149 -7.02 8.10 -10.21
C LEU A 149 -7.01 8.90 -8.90
N HIS A 150 -7.28 8.27 -7.76
CA HIS A 150 -7.24 8.94 -6.46
C HIS A 150 -5.83 9.44 -6.10
N GLY A 151 -4.80 8.65 -6.38
CA GLY A 151 -3.41 9.04 -6.11
C GLY A 151 -2.98 10.29 -6.87
N THR A 152 -3.43 10.45 -8.12
CA THR A 152 -3.12 11.64 -8.93
C THR A 152 -3.85 12.90 -8.49
N THR A 153 -5.03 12.78 -7.87
CA THR A 153 -5.81 13.91 -7.37
C THR A 153 -5.40 14.37 -5.97
N SER A 154 -4.72 13.53 -5.20
CA SER A 154 -4.33 13.81 -3.82
C SER A 154 -2.94 14.47 -3.69
N HIS A 155 -2.19 14.61 -4.76
CA HIS A 155 -0.92 15.35 -4.74
C HIS A 155 -1.20 16.86 -4.83
N PRO A 156 -0.75 17.66 -3.85
CA PRO A 156 -0.68 19.10 -4.06
C PRO A 156 0.25 19.36 -5.27
N LYS A 157 -0.20 20.17 -6.19
CA LYS A 157 0.66 20.68 -7.26
C LYS A 157 1.74 21.53 -6.60
N TYR A 158 2.97 21.05 -6.61
CA TYR A 158 4.17 21.85 -6.48
C TYR A 158 4.71 22.15 -7.87
#